data_f3bc607c99dfe22a0ad2d91d5e9eb522
#
_entry.id   f3bc607c99dfe22a0ad2d91d5e9eb522
#
_cell.length_a   1.000
_cell.length_b   1.000
_cell.length_c   1.000
_cell.angle_alpha   90.00
_cell.angle_beta   90.00
_cell.angle_gamma   90.00
#
_symmetry.space_group_name_H-M   'P 1'
#
loop_
_entity.id
_entity.type
_entity.pdbx_description
1 polymer ?
#
loop_
_entity_poly.entity_id
_entity_poly.type
_entity_poly.pdbx_seq_one_letter_code
_entity_poly.pdbx_strand_id
1 'polypeptide(L)'
;PRDTHSLGEHAERVSEASIQPYFARLSEQPDASLALNVHLPFCPSRCLSCDRIAVVQHQPNELEQYVANLALELARTAVLLGERRTLARVHFGGGSPNHLSELALATVFSHISEHFGVGDSTQFSMELNPRRTSRAQLNFLKGLGVEQIKLEVRDVDANVQREIGRIHSLELLEDVISIAHGVNFDSISMDYLIGLPGQTADSCEQSIESILSLGPDWLVCLPFHRRESLFPHQIAVDTQHLPSLADRMVMFNQVQTDLTEAGYELVGLNLFAKPDHELAVAQRDGTLALNVLGYGADADLAVLGIGLGALGELPGLVLQNETRLSTWHQQVESGVLSAASAVRSDEGEVLQRKVMRSLMCRQSITVDSLTET
;
A
#
# COMPACT_ATOMS: atom_id res chain seq x y z
N PRO A 1 12.46 6.02 4.60
CA PRO A 1 11.12 5.85 4.07
C PRO A 1 10.16 5.79 5.24
N ARG A 2 9.21 6.74 5.30
CA ARG A 2 8.13 6.65 6.28
C ARG A 2 7.35 5.40 5.95
N ASP A 3 7.05 4.68 6.99
CA ASP A 3 6.24 3.48 6.94
C ASP A 3 4.89 3.77 6.31
N THR A 4 4.57 3.14 5.23
CA THR A 4 3.25 3.23 4.59
C THR A 4 2.14 2.58 5.43
N HIS A 5 2.44 2.11 6.63
CA HIS A 5 1.52 1.36 7.49
C HIS A 5 1.39 1.90 8.92
N SER A 6 2.15 2.94 9.29
CA SER A 6 2.10 3.57 10.61
C SER A 6 2.66 4.99 10.57
N LEU A 7 2.05 5.92 11.29
CA LEU A 7 2.53 7.30 11.41
C LEU A 7 3.76 7.45 12.31
N GLY A 8 4.16 6.41 13.03
CA GLY A 8 5.30 6.42 13.94
C GLY A 8 5.10 7.23 15.22
N GLU A 9 6.21 7.53 15.92
CA GLU A 9 6.21 8.14 17.26
C GLU A 9 5.82 9.63 17.28
N HIS A 10 5.79 10.31 16.14
CA HIS A 10 5.47 11.75 16.03
C HIS A 10 3.98 12.03 15.79
N ALA A 11 3.14 10.99 15.75
CA ALA A 11 1.71 11.16 15.54
C ALA A 11 1.04 11.61 16.85
N GLU A 12 0.24 12.66 16.77
CA GLU A 12 -0.63 13.10 17.85
C GLU A 12 -2.02 12.47 17.73
N ARG A 13 -2.69 12.29 18.87
CA ARG A 13 -4.10 11.89 18.88
C ARG A 13 -4.96 13.04 18.37
N VAL A 14 -5.94 12.70 17.52
CA VAL A 14 -6.84 13.69 16.94
C VAL A 14 -8.30 13.39 17.27
N SER A 15 -9.11 14.44 17.18
CA SER A 15 -10.57 14.36 17.21
C SER A 15 -11.13 14.78 15.86
N GLU A 16 -12.35 14.39 15.53
CA GLU A 16 -13.03 14.82 14.30
C GLU A 16 -13.03 16.35 14.16
N ALA A 17 -13.32 17.08 15.22
CA ALA A 17 -13.31 18.54 15.21
C ALA A 17 -11.95 19.15 14.82
N SER A 18 -10.85 18.47 15.15
CA SER A 18 -9.50 18.95 14.83
C SER A 18 -9.06 18.68 13.40
N ILE A 19 -9.72 17.77 12.69
CA ILE A 19 -9.42 17.42 11.28
C ILE A 19 -10.45 17.97 10.30
N GLN A 20 -11.65 18.31 10.77
CA GLN A 20 -12.73 18.87 9.96
C GLN A 20 -12.31 20.07 9.08
N PRO A 21 -11.45 21.01 9.53
CA PRO A 21 -10.97 22.11 8.69
C PRO A 21 -10.22 21.67 7.43
N TYR A 22 -9.55 20.51 7.47
CA TYR A 22 -8.83 19.96 6.31
C TYR A 22 -9.80 19.39 5.28
N PHE A 23 -10.88 18.73 5.72
CA PHE A 23 -11.96 18.27 4.86
C PHE A 23 -12.72 19.48 4.23
N ALA A 24 -12.97 20.52 5.01
CA ALA A 24 -13.59 21.74 4.51
C ALA A 24 -12.77 22.39 3.40
N ARG A 25 -11.44 22.53 3.57
CA ARG A 25 -10.56 23.03 2.51
C ARG A 25 -10.58 22.16 1.26
N LEU A 26 -10.62 20.83 1.42
CA LEU A 26 -10.69 19.92 0.29
C LEU A 26 -12.04 20.03 -0.43
N SER A 27 -13.15 20.28 0.29
CA SER A 27 -14.46 20.50 -0.31
C SER A 27 -14.54 21.80 -1.11
N GLU A 28 -13.72 22.82 -0.79
CA GLU A 28 -13.59 24.06 -1.55
C GLU A 28 -12.77 23.90 -2.86
N GLN A 29 -12.16 22.72 -3.08
CA GLN A 29 -11.34 22.39 -4.25
C GLN A 29 -11.99 21.26 -5.06
N PRO A 30 -13.08 21.53 -5.81
CA PRO A 30 -13.86 20.50 -6.49
C PRO A 30 -13.04 19.71 -7.54
N ASP A 31 -12.00 20.33 -8.10
CA ASP A 31 -11.14 19.73 -9.12
C ASP A 31 -9.94 18.96 -8.56
N ALA A 32 -9.76 18.96 -7.22
CA ALA A 32 -8.67 18.20 -6.61
C ALA A 32 -8.88 16.69 -6.82
N SER A 33 -7.84 16.01 -7.31
CA SER A 33 -7.83 14.56 -7.46
C SER A 33 -8.00 13.85 -6.12
N LEU A 34 -8.89 12.87 -6.07
CA LEU A 34 -9.18 12.08 -4.87
C LEU A 34 -8.86 10.60 -5.07
N ALA A 35 -8.27 9.99 -4.04
CA ALA A 35 -8.14 8.55 -3.95
C ALA A 35 -8.74 8.00 -2.65
N LEU A 36 -9.18 6.75 -2.69
CA LEU A 36 -9.47 5.96 -1.50
C LEU A 36 -8.34 4.95 -1.26
N ASN A 37 -7.89 4.90 -0.01
CA ASN A 37 -7.06 3.83 0.53
C ASN A 37 -7.93 2.94 1.41
N VAL A 38 -8.45 1.86 0.85
CA VAL A 38 -9.37 0.94 1.54
C VAL A 38 -8.57 -0.18 2.17
N HIS A 39 -8.53 -0.20 3.50
CA HIS A 39 -7.80 -1.19 4.27
C HIS A 39 -8.72 -2.36 4.63
N LEU A 40 -8.42 -3.56 4.11
CA LEU A 40 -9.11 -4.81 4.40
C LEU A 40 -8.18 -5.69 5.26
N PRO A 41 -8.33 -5.67 6.60
CA PRO A 41 -7.29 -6.14 7.52
C PRO A 41 -7.21 -7.66 7.66
N PHE A 42 -8.12 -8.42 7.08
CA PHE A 42 -8.24 -9.85 7.33
C PHE A 42 -7.19 -10.68 6.59
N CYS A 43 -6.54 -11.59 7.33
CA CYS A 43 -5.55 -12.53 6.80
C CYS A 43 -5.85 -13.95 7.25
N PRO A 44 -5.53 -14.96 6.42
CA PRO A 44 -5.68 -16.37 6.82
C PRO A 44 -4.66 -16.79 7.88
N SER A 45 -3.49 -16.16 7.90
CA SER A 45 -2.39 -16.42 8.83
C SER A 45 -1.51 -15.18 8.98
N ARG A 46 -0.79 -15.07 10.10
CA ARG A 46 0.17 -13.98 10.33
C ARG A 46 1.56 -14.42 9.90
N CYS A 47 2.18 -13.67 9.01
CA CYS A 47 3.60 -13.82 8.68
C CYS A 47 4.44 -13.14 9.76
N LEU A 48 5.62 -13.69 10.11
CA LEU A 48 6.48 -13.10 11.13
C LEU A 48 7.08 -11.75 10.69
N SER A 49 7.33 -11.58 9.39
CA SER A 49 7.82 -10.31 8.81
C SER A 49 6.72 -9.26 8.63
N CYS A 50 5.46 -9.55 8.96
CA CYS A 50 4.35 -8.63 8.71
C CYS A 50 4.49 -7.33 9.51
N ASP A 51 4.37 -6.21 8.82
CA ASP A 51 4.44 -4.83 9.36
C ASP A 51 3.11 -4.08 9.19
N ARG A 52 2.01 -4.82 9.06
CA ARG A 52 0.68 -4.29 8.80
C ARG A 52 -0.28 -4.56 9.96
N ILE A 53 -1.29 -3.71 10.07
CA ILE A 53 -2.42 -3.92 10.96
C ILE A 53 -3.30 -5.00 10.33
N ALA A 54 -3.26 -6.21 10.89
CA ALA A 54 -3.96 -7.37 10.36
C ALA A 54 -4.75 -8.09 11.44
N VAL A 55 -5.93 -8.60 11.07
CA VAL A 55 -6.82 -9.45 11.88
C VAL A 55 -6.73 -10.87 11.34
N VAL A 56 -6.19 -11.78 12.14
CA VAL A 56 -5.94 -13.17 11.71
C VAL A 56 -6.98 -14.14 12.26
N GLN A 57 -7.35 -13.97 13.53
CA GLN A 57 -8.40 -14.78 14.14
C GLN A 57 -9.69 -13.96 14.19
N HIS A 58 -10.68 -14.36 13.42
CA HIS A 58 -11.97 -13.68 13.35
C HIS A 58 -13.11 -14.70 13.23
N GLN A 59 -14.26 -14.30 13.72
CA GLN A 59 -15.50 -15.05 13.50
C GLN A 59 -16.13 -14.64 12.15
N PRO A 60 -16.89 -15.51 11.49
CA PRO A 60 -17.52 -15.17 10.21
C PRO A 60 -18.34 -13.87 10.25
N ASN A 61 -19.08 -13.62 11.33
CA ASN A 61 -19.87 -12.42 11.52
C ASN A 61 -19.03 -11.14 11.70
N GLU A 62 -17.78 -11.23 12.15
CA GLU A 62 -16.90 -10.05 12.27
C GLU A 62 -16.52 -9.48 10.90
N LEU A 63 -16.36 -10.33 9.90
CA LEU A 63 -16.10 -9.88 8.54
C LEU A 63 -17.33 -9.19 7.93
N GLU A 64 -18.52 -9.75 8.12
CA GLU A 64 -19.77 -9.14 7.68
C GLU A 64 -20.01 -7.80 8.37
N GLN A 65 -19.79 -7.72 9.69
CA GLN A 65 -19.90 -6.48 10.45
C GLN A 65 -18.87 -5.46 9.97
N TYR A 66 -17.65 -5.90 9.65
CA TYR A 66 -16.60 -5.01 9.12
C TYR A 66 -17.04 -4.38 7.80
N VAL A 67 -17.56 -5.16 6.86
CA VAL A 67 -18.04 -4.66 5.56
C VAL A 67 -19.22 -3.70 5.74
N ALA A 68 -20.14 -4.00 6.65
CA ALA A 68 -21.25 -3.09 6.98
C ALA A 68 -20.74 -1.76 7.57
N ASN A 69 -19.75 -1.82 8.44
CA ASN A 69 -19.16 -0.63 9.05
C ASN A 69 -18.31 0.19 8.06
N LEU A 70 -17.67 -0.47 7.06
CA LEU A 70 -17.03 0.27 5.96
C LEU A 70 -18.04 1.14 5.21
N ALA A 71 -19.26 0.67 4.99
CA ALA A 71 -20.32 1.46 4.36
C ALA A 71 -20.65 2.72 5.16
N LEU A 72 -20.75 2.60 6.48
CA LEU A 72 -21.00 3.75 7.37
C LEU A 72 -19.85 4.76 7.33
N GLU A 73 -18.60 4.29 7.32
CA GLU A 73 -17.43 5.14 7.24
C GLU A 73 -17.32 5.86 5.88
N LEU A 74 -17.60 5.15 4.77
CA LEU A 74 -17.68 5.75 3.43
C LEU A 74 -18.75 6.84 3.36
N ALA A 75 -19.96 6.55 3.88
CA ALA A 75 -21.05 7.52 3.95
C ALA A 75 -20.65 8.76 4.75
N ARG A 76 -20.05 8.57 5.93
CA ARG A 76 -19.59 9.68 6.77
C ARG A 76 -18.53 10.52 6.09
N THR A 77 -17.55 9.88 5.45
CA THR A 77 -16.47 10.56 4.71
C THR A 77 -17.03 11.37 3.54
N ALA A 78 -17.98 10.83 2.79
CA ALA A 78 -18.64 11.52 1.69
C ALA A 78 -19.42 12.76 2.17
N VAL A 79 -20.11 12.67 3.32
CA VAL A 79 -20.81 13.83 3.93
C VAL A 79 -19.84 14.96 4.28
N LEU A 80 -18.64 14.65 4.77
CA LEU A 80 -17.63 15.66 5.12
C LEU A 80 -17.04 16.37 3.89
N LEU A 81 -17.05 15.71 2.74
CA LEU A 81 -16.64 16.31 1.46
C LEU A 81 -17.73 17.19 0.84
N GLY A 82 -18.97 17.09 1.31
CA GLY A 82 -20.11 17.91 0.89
C GLY A 82 -20.79 17.45 -0.38
N GLU A 83 -20.06 17.27 -1.46
CA GLU A 83 -20.59 16.81 -2.75
C GLU A 83 -20.07 15.42 -3.11
N ARG A 84 -20.81 14.74 -3.99
CA ARG A 84 -20.32 13.47 -4.55
C ARG A 84 -19.12 13.73 -5.45
N ARG A 85 -17.95 13.27 -5.02
CA ARG A 85 -16.67 13.49 -5.71
C ARG A 85 -16.31 12.28 -6.55
N THR A 86 -15.77 12.54 -7.74
CA THR A 86 -15.22 11.49 -8.60
C THR A 86 -13.84 11.09 -8.11
N LEU A 87 -13.61 9.76 -8.03
CA LEU A 87 -12.33 9.21 -7.60
C LEU A 87 -11.41 9.03 -8.80
N ALA A 88 -10.16 9.47 -8.65
CA ALA A 88 -9.09 9.14 -9.59
C ALA A 88 -8.57 7.72 -9.35
N ARG A 89 -8.43 7.32 -8.05
CA ARG A 89 -7.88 6.02 -7.68
C ARG A 89 -8.64 5.40 -6.50
N VAL A 90 -8.71 4.06 -6.51
CA VAL A 90 -9.12 3.26 -5.35
C VAL A 90 -8.10 2.14 -5.16
N HIS A 91 -7.44 2.15 -4.02
CA HIS A 91 -6.47 1.13 -3.65
C HIS A 91 -7.03 0.24 -2.55
N PHE A 92 -6.98 -1.08 -2.74
CA PHE A 92 -7.33 -2.07 -1.72
C PHE A 92 -6.06 -2.75 -1.21
N GLY A 93 -5.77 -2.53 0.07
CA GLY A 93 -4.60 -3.10 0.72
C GLY A 93 -4.89 -3.55 2.14
N GLY A 94 -3.84 -3.66 2.96
CA GLY A 94 -3.94 -3.93 4.39
C GLY A 94 -3.53 -5.33 4.81
N GLY A 95 -4.48 -6.23 5.00
CA GLY A 95 -4.25 -7.64 5.26
C GLY A 95 -4.01 -8.42 3.97
N SER A 96 -4.98 -9.26 3.61
CA SER A 96 -5.09 -9.91 2.30
C SER A 96 -6.48 -9.61 1.74
N PRO A 97 -6.66 -8.56 0.93
CA PRO A 97 -7.98 -8.20 0.41
C PRO A 97 -8.72 -9.37 -0.24
N ASN A 98 -7.99 -10.22 -0.94
CA ASN A 98 -8.53 -11.43 -1.55
C ASN A 98 -8.75 -12.60 -0.57
N HIS A 99 -8.72 -12.35 0.73
CA HIS A 99 -9.25 -13.24 1.76
C HIS A 99 -10.77 -13.11 1.90
N LEU A 100 -11.33 -11.96 1.54
CA LEU A 100 -12.77 -11.72 1.50
C LEU A 100 -13.41 -12.58 0.40
N SER A 101 -14.68 -12.96 0.62
CA SER A 101 -15.48 -13.62 -0.42
C SER A 101 -15.77 -12.65 -1.57
N GLU A 102 -16.07 -13.19 -2.75
CA GLU A 102 -16.48 -12.39 -3.92
C GLU A 102 -17.70 -11.51 -3.60
N LEU A 103 -18.66 -12.04 -2.86
CA LEU A 103 -19.84 -11.27 -2.42
C LEU A 103 -19.44 -10.10 -1.51
N ALA A 104 -18.56 -10.32 -0.54
CA ALA A 104 -18.09 -9.26 0.37
C ALA A 104 -17.33 -8.18 -0.40
N LEU A 105 -16.46 -8.56 -1.35
CA LEU A 105 -15.77 -7.61 -2.22
C LEU A 105 -16.76 -6.82 -3.09
N ALA A 106 -17.71 -7.49 -3.77
CA ALA A 106 -18.73 -6.80 -4.55
C ALA A 106 -19.53 -5.80 -3.72
N THR A 107 -19.85 -6.16 -2.47
CA THR A 107 -20.53 -5.26 -1.53
C THR A 107 -19.71 -4.02 -1.21
N VAL A 108 -18.37 -4.15 -0.97
CA VAL A 108 -17.49 -3.01 -0.75
C VAL A 108 -17.44 -2.09 -1.98
N PHE A 109 -17.31 -2.67 -3.20
CA PHE A 109 -17.33 -1.89 -4.45
C PHE A 109 -18.66 -1.15 -4.63
N SER A 110 -19.79 -1.81 -4.31
CA SER A 110 -21.12 -1.19 -4.36
C SER A 110 -21.21 0.02 -3.41
N HIS A 111 -20.73 -0.11 -2.17
CA HIS A 111 -20.75 1.00 -1.21
C HIS A 111 -19.85 2.17 -1.65
N ILE A 112 -18.70 1.89 -2.27
CA ILE A 112 -17.86 2.96 -2.84
C ILE A 112 -18.64 3.70 -3.93
N SER A 113 -19.26 2.98 -4.87
CA SER A 113 -20.02 3.56 -5.97
C SER A 113 -21.31 4.28 -5.52
N GLU A 114 -21.85 3.91 -4.38
CA GLU A 114 -23.01 4.59 -3.78
C GLU A 114 -22.66 6.01 -3.30
N HIS A 115 -21.50 6.18 -2.69
CA HIS A 115 -21.11 7.41 -2.03
C HIS A 115 -20.14 8.29 -2.84
N PHE A 116 -19.40 7.72 -3.77
CA PHE A 116 -18.42 8.42 -4.61
C PHE A 116 -18.72 8.23 -6.10
N GLY A 117 -18.26 9.16 -6.90
CA GLY A 117 -18.26 9.03 -8.35
C GLY A 117 -17.16 8.04 -8.78
N VAL A 118 -17.58 7.00 -9.50
CA VAL A 118 -16.69 6.05 -10.17
C VAL A 118 -16.97 6.15 -11.65
N GLY A 119 -15.94 6.41 -12.45
CA GLY A 119 -16.03 6.54 -13.91
C GLY A 119 -14.97 5.70 -14.62
N ASP A 120 -14.98 5.73 -15.95
CA ASP A 120 -14.04 4.98 -16.80
C ASP A 120 -12.57 5.34 -16.56
N SER A 121 -12.30 6.53 -15.99
CA SER A 121 -10.94 6.97 -15.64
C SER A 121 -10.52 6.62 -14.22
N THR A 122 -11.40 6.02 -13.42
CA THR A 122 -11.07 5.62 -12.05
C THR A 122 -10.21 4.36 -12.05
N GLN A 123 -8.98 4.46 -11.57
CA GLN A 123 -8.05 3.33 -11.50
C GLN A 123 -8.26 2.52 -10.22
N PHE A 124 -8.51 1.22 -10.37
CA PHE A 124 -8.61 0.29 -9.25
C PHE A 124 -7.36 -0.58 -9.15
N SER A 125 -6.74 -0.59 -7.96
CA SER A 125 -5.60 -1.45 -7.66
C SER A 125 -5.84 -2.29 -6.40
N MET A 126 -5.33 -3.53 -6.37
CA MET A 126 -5.51 -4.44 -5.25
C MET A 126 -4.26 -5.25 -4.94
N GLU A 127 -3.92 -5.32 -3.64
CA GLU A 127 -2.89 -6.22 -3.13
C GLU A 127 -3.46 -7.63 -2.98
N LEU A 128 -2.75 -8.62 -3.51
CA LEU A 128 -3.20 -10.02 -3.50
C LEU A 128 -2.20 -10.93 -2.80
N ASN A 129 -2.72 -11.79 -1.96
CA ASN A 129 -1.95 -12.92 -1.43
C ASN A 129 -1.97 -14.04 -2.49
N PRO A 130 -0.84 -14.39 -3.14
CA PRO A 130 -0.81 -15.37 -4.22
C PRO A 130 -1.34 -16.75 -3.80
N ARG A 131 -1.17 -17.13 -2.52
CA ARG A 131 -1.68 -18.40 -1.96
C ARG A 131 -3.21 -18.51 -1.92
N ARG A 132 -3.91 -17.40 -2.15
CA ARG A 132 -5.38 -17.31 -2.14
C ARG A 132 -5.94 -16.95 -3.51
N THR A 133 -5.08 -16.74 -4.49
CA THR A 133 -5.48 -16.27 -5.82
C THR A 133 -5.82 -17.45 -6.73
N SER A 134 -6.98 -17.39 -7.37
CA SER A 134 -7.45 -18.36 -8.36
C SER A 134 -7.87 -17.67 -9.66
N ARG A 135 -7.98 -18.45 -10.75
CA ARG A 135 -8.51 -17.93 -12.04
C ARG A 135 -9.90 -17.31 -11.88
N ALA A 136 -10.79 -17.96 -11.12
CA ALA A 136 -12.15 -17.45 -10.89
C ALA A 136 -12.10 -16.08 -10.20
N GLN A 137 -11.27 -15.95 -9.16
CA GLN A 137 -11.12 -14.71 -8.42
C GLN A 137 -10.50 -13.60 -9.29
N LEU A 138 -9.48 -13.88 -10.11
CA LEU A 138 -8.90 -12.88 -11.01
C LEU A 138 -9.91 -12.40 -12.07
N ASN A 139 -10.67 -13.31 -12.67
CA ASN A 139 -11.75 -12.92 -13.58
C ASN A 139 -12.82 -12.06 -12.87
N PHE A 140 -13.19 -12.41 -11.65
CA PHE A 140 -14.13 -11.64 -10.85
C PHE A 140 -13.61 -10.23 -10.56
N LEU A 141 -12.35 -10.09 -10.11
CA LEU A 141 -11.73 -8.80 -9.83
C LEU A 141 -11.64 -7.91 -11.09
N LYS A 142 -11.25 -8.49 -12.23
CA LYS A 142 -11.25 -7.76 -13.51
C LYS A 142 -12.67 -7.33 -13.90
N GLY A 143 -13.67 -8.17 -13.65
CA GLY A 143 -15.09 -7.84 -13.84
C GLY A 143 -15.60 -6.71 -12.93
N LEU A 144 -14.96 -6.47 -11.77
CA LEU A 144 -15.21 -5.32 -10.91
C LEU A 144 -14.46 -4.05 -11.34
N GLY A 145 -13.61 -4.13 -12.38
CA GLY A 145 -12.82 -3.00 -12.85
C GLY A 145 -11.43 -2.89 -12.22
N VAL A 146 -10.96 -3.92 -11.49
CA VAL A 146 -9.57 -3.92 -10.99
C VAL A 146 -8.62 -4.11 -12.18
N GLU A 147 -7.74 -3.15 -12.40
CA GLU A 147 -6.80 -3.12 -13.52
C GLU A 147 -5.37 -3.40 -13.09
N GLN A 148 -5.02 -3.06 -11.85
CA GLN A 148 -3.67 -3.21 -11.33
C GLN A 148 -3.68 -4.16 -10.13
N ILE A 149 -2.80 -5.16 -10.14
CA ILE A 149 -2.61 -6.07 -9.01
C ILE A 149 -1.17 -6.06 -8.53
N LYS A 150 -1.02 -6.15 -7.20
CA LYS A 150 0.27 -6.33 -6.56
C LYS A 150 0.30 -7.66 -5.80
N LEU A 151 1.16 -8.56 -6.23
CA LEU A 151 1.37 -9.84 -5.55
C LEU A 151 2.32 -9.66 -4.38
N GLU A 152 1.85 -9.99 -3.19
CA GLU A 152 2.65 -9.96 -1.98
C GLU A 152 3.54 -11.21 -1.90
N VAL A 153 4.72 -11.15 -2.50
CA VAL A 153 5.67 -12.26 -2.60
C VAL A 153 6.61 -12.33 -1.39
N ARG A 154 7.27 -11.24 -1.06
CA ARG A 154 8.26 -11.06 0.00
C ARG A 154 9.61 -11.69 -0.31
N ASP A 155 9.66 -12.96 -0.64
CA ASP A 155 10.84 -13.73 -1.08
C ASP A 155 10.38 -15.01 -1.78
N VAL A 156 11.23 -15.61 -2.62
CA VAL A 156 10.98 -16.90 -3.28
C VAL A 156 11.93 -18.02 -2.78
N ASP A 157 12.96 -17.71 -2.01
CA ASP A 157 13.80 -18.71 -1.37
C ASP A 157 13.05 -19.49 -0.29
N ALA A 158 13.05 -20.82 -0.39
CA ALA A 158 12.26 -21.69 0.49
C ALA A 158 12.73 -21.65 1.95
N ASN A 159 14.01 -21.35 2.24
CA ASN A 159 14.50 -21.23 3.60
C ASN A 159 14.02 -19.92 4.22
N VAL A 160 14.19 -18.81 3.50
CA VAL A 160 13.71 -17.48 3.91
C VAL A 160 12.20 -17.51 4.14
N GLN A 161 11.42 -18.11 3.24
CA GLN A 161 9.97 -18.25 3.39
C GLN A 161 9.58 -19.02 4.66
N ARG A 162 10.34 -20.04 5.05
CA ARG A 162 10.12 -20.78 6.31
C ARG A 162 10.39 -19.92 7.54
N GLU A 163 11.48 -19.15 7.51
CA GLU A 163 11.84 -18.23 8.60
C GLU A 163 10.77 -17.17 8.86
N ILE A 164 10.09 -16.70 7.82
CA ILE A 164 9.02 -15.68 7.95
C ILE A 164 7.61 -16.27 8.02
N GLY A 165 7.46 -17.58 7.94
CA GLY A 165 6.16 -18.26 7.97
C GLY A 165 5.26 -17.94 6.75
N ARG A 166 5.86 -17.67 5.57
CA ARG A 166 5.13 -17.35 4.34
C ARG A 166 5.58 -18.21 3.17
N ILE A 167 5.03 -19.42 3.09
CA ILE A 167 5.44 -20.42 2.11
C ILE A 167 4.52 -20.38 0.88
N HIS A 168 5.12 -20.33 -0.30
CA HIS A 168 4.51 -20.51 -1.61
C HIS A 168 5.56 -21.00 -2.61
N SER A 169 5.16 -21.77 -3.60
CA SER A 169 6.11 -22.25 -4.61
C SER A 169 6.25 -21.27 -5.77
N LEU A 170 7.32 -21.41 -6.54
CA LEU A 170 7.52 -20.61 -7.76
C LEU A 170 6.44 -20.95 -8.81
N GLU A 171 6.09 -22.25 -8.94
CA GLU A 171 5.05 -22.72 -9.86
C GLU A 171 3.68 -22.04 -9.55
N LEU A 172 3.36 -21.83 -8.26
CA LEU A 172 2.14 -21.10 -7.90
C LEU A 172 2.17 -19.66 -8.41
N LEU A 173 3.33 -18.99 -8.31
CA LEU A 173 3.47 -17.63 -8.83
C LEU A 173 3.38 -17.59 -10.34
N GLU A 174 4.03 -18.53 -11.04
CA GLU A 174 3.94 -18.70 -12.50
C GLU A 174 2.49 -18.88 -12.95
N ASP A 175 1.74 -19.76 -12.30
CA ASP A 175 0.33 -19.98 -12.58
C ASP A 175 -0.50 -18.70 -12.38
N VAL A 176 -0.35 -18.01 -11.24
CA VAL A 176 -1.09 -16.78 -10.93
C VAL A 176 -0.80 -15.69 -11.96
N ILE A 177 0.46 -15.49 -12.33
CA ILE A 177 0.87 -14.46 -13.30
C ILE A 177 0.39 -14.81 -14.70
N SER A 178 0.54 -16.07 -15.12
CA SER A 178 0.03 -16.54 -16.42
C SER A 178 -1.48 -16.32 -16.53
N ILE A 179 -2.22 -16.58 -15.46
CA ILE A 179 -3.67 -16.31 -15.43
C ILE A 179 -3.93 -14.81 -15.49
N ALA A 180 -3.20 -13.99 -14.71
CA ALA A 180 -3.38 -12.54 -14.67
C ALA A 180 -3.13 -11.90 -16.04
N HIS A 181 -2.08 -12.31 -16.75
CA HIS A 181 -1.86 -11.90 -18.14
C HIS A 181 -2.99 -12.34 -19.06
N GLY A 182 -3.47 -13.59 -18.93
CA GLY A 182 -4.58 -14.12 -19.71
C GLY A 182 -5.92 -13.43 -19.48
N VAL A 183 -6.07 -12.77 -18.32
CA VAL A 183 -7.26 -11.96 -17.94
C VAL A 183 -7.08 -10.48 -18.35
N ASN A 184 -5.89 -10.09 -18.80
CA ASN A 184 -5.52 -8.74 -19.24
C ASN A 184 -5.60 -7.70 -18.10
N PHE A 185 -4.90 -7.95 -16.98
CA PHE A 185 -4.58 -6.88 -16.03
C PHE A 185 -3.57 -5.92 -16.66
N ASP A 186 -3.74 -4.63 -16.43
CA ASP A 186 -2.94 -3.58 -17.04
C ASP A 186 -1.56 -3.47 -16.39
N SER A 187 -1.46 -3.82 -15.10
CA SER A 187 -0.19 -3.89 -14.38
C SER A 187 -0.18 -5.01 -13.35
N ILE A 188 0.88 -5.80 -13.38
CA ILE A 188 1.16 -6.89 -12.44
C ILE A 188 2.48 -6.59 -11.74
N SER A 189 2.41 -6.34 -10.44
CA SER A 189 3.59 -5.98 -9.66
C SER A 189 3.83 -6.95 -8.51
N MET A 190 5.05 -6.87 -7.94
CA MET A 190 5.45 -7.68 -6.80
C MET A 190 6.16 -6.84 -5.76
N ASP A 191 6.21 -7.35 -4.53
CA ASP A 191 7.09 -6.86 -3.50
C ASP A 191 8.18 -7.88 -3.16
N TYR A 192 9.37 -7.38 -2.88
CA TYR A 192 10.51 -8.14 -2.42
C TYR A 192 11.08 -7.48 -1.16
N LEU A 193 11.35 -8.26 -0.11
CA LEU A 193 11.94 -7.73 1.11
C LEU A 193 13.43 -8.07 1.19
N ILE A 194 14.24 -7.07 1.52
CA ILE A 194 15.68 -7.24 1.70
C ILE A 194 16.03 -7.15 3.18
N GLY A 195 16.81 -8.10 3.67
CA GLY A 195 17.22 -8.19 5.06
C GLY A 195 16.34 -9.09 5.92
N LEU A 196 15.59 -10.01 5.31
CA LEU A 196 14.84 -11.06 6.00
C LEU A 196 15.79 -12.06 6.69
N PRO A 197 15.34 -12.75 7.76
CA PRO A 197 16.16 -13.78 8.39
C PRO A 197 16.50 -14.89 7.39
N GLY A 198 17.76 -15.32 7.41
CA GLY A 198 18.29 -16.35 6.52
C GLY A 198 18.66 -15.88 5.11
N GLN A 199 18.38 -14.65 4.72
CA GLN A 199 18.83 -14.12 3.42
C GLN A 199 20.35 -13.95 3.37
N THR A 200 20.93 -14.25 2.21
CA THR A 200 22.31 -13.99 1.81
C THR A 200 22.34 -13.27 0.46
N ALA A 201 23.49 -12.73 0.05
CA ALA A 201 23.62 -12.12 -1.27
C ALA A 201 23.27 -13.13 -2.39
N ASP A 202 23.78 -14.36 -2.27
CA ASP A 202 23.53 -15.44 -3.25
C ASP A 202 22.03 -15.81 -3.32
N SER A 203 21.34 -15.91 -2.15
CA SER A 203 19.91 -16.21 -2.16
C SER A 203 19.07 -15.05 -2.73
N CYS A 204 19.50 -13.80 -2.53
CA CYS A 204 18.86 -12.63 -3.15
C CYS A 204 19.02 -12.63 -4.68
N GLU A 205 20.23 -12.93 -5.19
CA GLU A 205 20.50 -13.06 -6.63
C GLU A 205 19.58 -14.11 -7.26
N GLN A 206 19.52 -15.33 -6.69
CA GLN A 206 18.66 -16.41 -7.18
C GLN A 206 17.17 -16.06 -7.10
N SER A 207 16.75 -15.37 -6.04
CA SER A 207 15.36 -14.89 -5.89
C SER A 207 15.01 -13.86 -6.94
N ILE A 208 15.90 -12.89 -7.23
CA ILE A 208 15.67 -11.89 -8.24
C ILE A 208 15.65 -12.51 -9.65
N GLU A 209 16.55 -13.45 -9.95
CA GLU A 209 16.53 -14.18 -11.22
C GLU A 209 15.17 -14.90 -11.43
N SER A 210 14.68 -15.57 -10.38
CA SER A 210 13.37 -16.22 -10.40
C SER A 210 12.23 -15.22 -10.60
N ILE A 211 12.24 -14.08 -9.90
CA ILE A 211 11.23 -13.01 -10.05
C ILE A 211 11.28 -12.40 -11.45
N LEU A 212 12.47 -12.18 -12.00
CA LEU A 212 12.63 -11.67 -13.36
C LEU A 212 12.06 -12.62 -14.40
N SER A 213 12.18 -13.93 -14.20
CA SER A 213 11.57 -14.93 -15.11
C SER A 213 10.03 -14.86 -15.12
N LEU A 214 9.41 -14.36 -14.04
CA LEU A 214 7.97 -14.11 -13.95
C LEU A 214 7.53 -12.83 -14.69
N GLY A 215 8.45 -11.89 -14.93
CA GLY A 215 8.25 -10.70 -15.75
C GLY A 215 7.28 -9.66 -15.19
N PRO A 216 7.29 -9.31 -13.89
CA PRO A 216 6.42 -8.27 -13.34
C PRO A 216 6.62 -6.93 -14.08
N ASP A 217 5.61 -6.07 -14.09
CA ASP A 217 5.73 -4.74 -14.71
C ASP A 217 6.54 -3.78 -13.83
N TRP A 218 6.45 -3.96 -12.53
CA TRP A 218 7.31 -3.31 -11.56
C TRP A 218 7.46 -4.13 -10.28
N LEU A 219 8.56 -3.89 -9.59
CA LEU A 219 8.94 -4.54 -8.33
C LEU A 219 9.31 -3.47 -7.30
N VAL A 220 8.74 -3.56 -6.10
CA VAL A 220 9.20 -2.75 -4.98
C VAL A 220 10.10 -3.57 -4.06
N CYS A 221 11.34 -3.09 -3.86
CA CYS A 221 12.32 -3.71 -2.99
C CYS A 221 12.38 -2.95 -1.66
N LEU A 222 11.82 -3.53 -0.60
CA LEU A 222 11.67 -2.89 0.70
C LEU A 222 12.68 -3.46 1.71
N PRO A 223 13.37 -2.60 2.48
CA PRO A 223 14.21 -3.09 3.57
C PRO A 223 13.32 -3.65 4.69
N PHE A 224 13.59 -4.87 5.13
CA PHE A 224 12.95 -5.42 6.33
C PHE A 224 13.50 -4.77 7.58
N HIS A 225 12.62 -4.22 8.40
CA HIS A 225 12.92 -3.68 9.72
C HIS A 225 12.07 -4.39 10.77
N ARG A 226 12.73 -5.05 11.72
CA ARG A 226 12.06 -5.62 12.89
C ARG A 226 11.63 -4.50 13.83
N ARG A 227 10.33 -4.36 14.07
CA ARG A 227 9.71 -3.31 14.90
C ARG A 227 8.73 -3.92 15.87
N GLU A 228 9.24 -4.65 16.84
CA GLU A 228 8.45 -5.39 17.83
C GLU A 228 7.60 -4.49 18.74
N SER A 229 7.99 -3.24 18.96
CA SER A 229 7.18 -2.26 19.70
C SER A 229 5.88 -1.90 18.99
N LEU A 230 5.89 -1.89 17.66
CA LEU A 230 4.71 -1.62 16.82
C LEU A 230 4.00 -2.92 16.41
N PHE A 231 4.77 -3.98 16.17
CA PHE A 231 4.31 -5.28 15.69
C PHE A 231 4.81 -6.39 16.63
N PRO A 232 4.16 -6.64 17.78
CA PRO A 232 4.66 -7.56 18.81
C PRO A 232 4.94 -8.99 18.33
N HIS A 233 4.24 -9.47 17.28
CA HIS A 233 4.49 -10.78 16.69
C HIS A 233 5.89 -10.91 16.06
N GLN A 234 6.53 -9.81 15.68
CA GLN A 234 7.89 -9.82 15.15
C GLN A 234 8.95 -10.19 16.19
N ILE A 235 8.59 -10.31 17.47
CA ILE A 235 9.48 -10.86 18.51
C ILE A 235 9.90 -12.30 18.18
N ALA A 236 9.07 -13.04 17.45
CA ALA A 236 9.34 -14.41 17.01
C ALA A 236 10.31 -14.53 15.83
N VAL A 237 10.70 -13.39 15.21
CA VAL A 237 11.75 -13.38 14.18
C VAL A 237 13.10 -13.69 14.83
N ASP A 238 13.79 -14.73 14.35
CA ASP A 238 15.11 -15.07 14.86
C ASP A 238 16.14 -14.01 14.48
N THR A 239 16.62 -13.30 15.50
CA THR A 239 17.61 -12.22 15.31
C THR A 239 19.00 -12.71 14.97
N GLN A 240 19.32 -13.99 15.25
CA GLN A 240 20.62 -14.57 14.92
C GLN A 240 20.77 -14.82 13.41
N HIS A 241 19.64 -15.00 12.72
CA HIS A 241 19.61 -15.21 11.28
C HIS A 241 19.43 -13.90 10.50
N LEU A 242 19.30 -12.75 11.16
CA LEU A 242 19.20 -11.47 10.47
C LEU A 242 20.56 -11.03 9.89
N PRO A 243 20.62 -10.66 8.60
CA PRO A 243 21.85 -10.14 8.01
C PRO A 243 22.24 -8.80 8.64
N SER A 244 23.55 -8.54 8.73
CA SER A 244 24.07 -7.27 9.21
C SER A 244 23.67 -6.11 8.30
N LEU A 245 23.81 -4.86 8.77
CA LEU A 245 23.56 -3.69 7.93
C LEU A 245 24.46 -3.68 6.67
N ALA A 246 25.71 -4.10 6.81
CA ALA A 246 26.65 -4.17 5.68
C ALA A 246 26.19 -5.22 4.65
N ASP A 247 25.76 -6.40 5.10
CA ASP A 247 25.23 -7.44 4.21
C ASP A 247 23.95 -6.95 3.49
N ARG A 248 23.04 -6.27 4.20
CA ARG A 248 21.83 -5.69 3.58
C ARG A 248 22.15 -4.68 2.50
N MET A 249 23.19 -3.87 2.69
CA MET A 249 23.66 -2.91 1.66
C MET A 249 24.22 -3.65 0.44
N VAL A 250 25.00 -4.71 0.66
CA VAL A 250 25.50 -5.56 -0.43
C VAL A 250 24.34 -6.19 -1.20
N MET A 251 23.37 -6.78 -0.50
CA MET A 251 22.16 -7.37 -1.10
C MET A 251 21.37 -6.32 -1.92
N PHE A 252 21.15 -5.13 -1.35
CA PHE A 252 20.41 -4.08 -2.07
C PHE A 252 21.11 -3.63 -3.34
N ASN A 253 22.44 -3.43 -3.28
CA ASN A 253 23.21 -3.07 -4.45
C ASN A 253 23.21 -4.17 -5.52
N GLN A 254 23.29 -5.44 -5.11
CA GLN A 254 23.18 -6.57 -6.04
C GLN A 254 21.81 -6.60 -6.72
N VAL A 255 20.71 -6.53 -5.93
CA VAL A 255 19.34 -6.50 -6.44
C VAL A 255 19.15 -5.33 -7.41
N GLN A 256 19.70 -4.15 -7.11
CA GLN A 256 19.64 -3.00 -8.01
C GLN A 256 20.38 -3.27 -9.32
N THR A 257 21.58 -3.87 -9.25
CA THR A 257 22.36 -4.23 -10.43
C THR A 257 21.60 -5.21 -11.31
N ASP A 258 21.12 -6.32 -10.75
CA ASP A 258 20.43 -7.38 -11.46
C ASP A 258 19.18 -6.87 -12.18
N LEU A 259 18.36 -6.07 -11.48
CA LEU A 259 17.15 -5.48 -12.05
C LEU A 259 17.46 -4.46 -13.14
N THR A 260 18.53 -3.66 -12.97
CA THR A 260 18.93 -2.67 -13.98
C THR A 260 19.51 -3.35 -15.23
N GLU A 261 20.34 -4.39 -15.06
CA GLU A 261 20.87 -5.21 -16.17
C GLU A 261 19.76 -5.95 -16.92
N ALA A 262 18.69 -6.33 -16.24
CA ALA A 262 17.48 -6.90 -16.83
C ALA A 262 16.58 -5.87 -17.55
N GLY A 263 16.97 -4.57 -17.55
CA GLY A 263 16.28 -3.50 -18.26
C GLY A 263 15.20 -2.78 -17.47
N TYR A 264 15.08 -3.01 -16.16
CA TYR A 264 14.22 -2.19 -15.29
C TYR A 264 14.88 -0.87 -14.93
N GLU A 265 14.09 0.18 -14.84
CA GLU A 265 14.54 1.51 -14.38
C GLU A 265 14.27 1.68 -12.88
N LEU A 266 15.25 2.23 -12.15
CA LEU A 266 15.05 2.60 -10.75
C LEU A 266 14.13 3.82 -10.66
N VAL A 267 13.01 3.66 -10.00
CA VAL A 267 12.03 4.71 -9.72
C VAL A 267 12.10 5.11 -8.25
N GLY A 268 12.37 6.37 -7.99
CA GLY A 268 12.58 6.86 -6.63
C GLY A 268 13.77 6.17 -5.96
N LEU A 269 13.58 5.57 -4.80
CA LEU A 269 14.65 4.95 -4.01
C LEU A 269 14.71 3.42 -4.08
N ASN A 270 13.59 2.76 -4.37
CA ASN A 270 13.48 1.31 -4.14
C ASN A 270 12.41 0.61 -4.98
N LEU A 271 11.88 1.28 -5.99
CA LEU A 271 10.98 0.68 -6.95
C LEU A 271 11.70 0.54 -8.29
N PHE A 272 11.47 -0.57 -8.97
CA PHE A 272 12.04 -0.87 -10.29
C PHE A 272 10.89 -1.16 -11.25
N ALA A 273 10.83 -0.46 -12.37
CA ALA A 273 9.74 -0.59 -13.32
C ALA A 273 10.27 -0.80 -14.75
N LYS A 274 9.49 -1.48 -15.58
CA LYS A 274 9.75 -1.54 -17.02
C LYS A 274 9.79 -0.12 -17.60
N PRO A 275 10.59 0.18 -18.62
CA PRO A 275 10.76 1.54 -19.14
C PRO A 275 9.49 2.20 -19.65
N ASP A 276 8.54 1.42 -20.14
CA ASP A 276 7.25 1.88 -20.64
C ASP A 276 6.15 2.02 -19.57
N HIS A 277 6.41 1.58 -18.34
CA HIS A 277 5.49 1.71 -17.23
C HIS A 277 5.31 3.16 -16.78
N GLU A 278 4.08 3.56 -16.41
CA GLU A 278 3.72 4.93 -16.00
C GLU A 278 4.66 5.55 -14.95
N LEU A 279 5.15 4.75 -14.00
CA LEU A 279 6.04 5.21 -12.94
C LEU A 279 7.45 5.55 -13.45
N ALA A 280 7.99 4.77 -14.39
CA ALA A 280 9.27 5.05 -15.04
C ALA A 280 9.17 6.30 -15.94
N VAL A 281 8.06 6.42 -16.66
CA VAL A 281 7.75 7.63 -17.46
C VAL A 281 7.67 8.85 -16.55
N ALA A 282 6.89 8.78 -15.45
CA ALA A 282 6.75 9.89 -14.49
C ALA A 282 8.10 10.28 -13.85
N GLN A 283 9.00 9.32 -13.59
CA GLN A 283 10.36 9.59 -13.12
C GLN A 283 11.15 10.41 -14.14
N ARG A 284 11.15 10.01 -15.41
CA ARG A 284 11.87 10.70 -16.49
C ARG A 284 11.30 12.09 -16.75
N ASP A 285 9.97 12.23 -16.71
CA ASP A 285 9.27 13.50 -16.95
C ASP A 285 9.31 14.44 -15.73
N GLY A 286 9.83 13.96 -14.59
CA GLY A 286 9.91 14.74 -13.35
C GLY A 286 8.57 14.97 -12.67
N THR A 287 7.53 14.21 -13.03
CA THR A 287 6.18 14.26 -12.42
C THR A 287 5.97 13.23 -11.31
N LEU A 288 6.98 12.37 -11.05
CA LEU A 288 6.89 11.38 -10.00
C LEU A 288 6.63 12.03 -8.63
N ALA A 289 5.61 11.55 -7.96
CA ALA A 289 5.20 11.98 -6.63
C ALA A 289 5.19 10.80 -5.65
N LEU A 290 5.22 11.13 -4.36
CA LEU A 290 5.16 10.15 -3.28
C LEU A 290 4.10 10.59 -2.26
N ASN A 291 3.15 9.71 -1.97
CA ASN A 291 2.14 9.88 -0.93
C ASN A 291 2.00 8.59 -0.09
N VAL A 292 0.97 8.49 0.73
CA VAL A 292 0.72 7.30 1.59
C VAL A 292 0.41 6.01 0.82
N LEU A 293 0.05 6.09 -0.47
CA LEU A 293 -0.11 4.92 -1.35
C LEU A 293 1.20 4.46 -1.99
N GLY A 294 2.27 5.26 -1.90
CA GLY A 294 3.55 5.01 -2.54
C GLY A 294 3.83 5.99 -3.68
N TYR A 295 4.66 5.56 -4.64
CA TYR A 295 4.97 6.37 -5.82
C TYR A 295 3.80 6.40 -6.82
N GLY A 296 3.57 7.54 -7.43
CA GLY A 296 2.55 7.78 -8.44
C GLY A 296 2.89 8.99 -9.32
N ALA A 297 2.12 9.21 -10.37
CA ALA A 297 2.29 10.34 -11.28
C ALA A 297 1.46 11.59 -10.89
N ASP A 298 0.64 11.53 -9.85
CA ASP A 298 -0.24 12.60 -9.39
C ASP A 298 0.27 13.22 -8.08
N ALA A 299 0.84 14.42 -8.17
CA ALA A 299 1.43 15.13 -7.03
C ALA A 299 0.37 15.69 -6.06
N ASP A 300 -0.81 16.02 -6.57
CA ASP A 300 -1.87 16.70 -5.82
C ASP A 300 -3.00 15.76 -5.37
N LEU A 301 -2.74 14.45 -5.43
CA LEU A 301 -3.69 13.42 -5.04
C LEU A 301 -3.96 13.45 -3.54
N ALA A 302 -5.16 13.86 -3.14
CA ALA A 302 -5.63 13.70 -1.78
C ALA A 302 -6.09 12.26 -1.54
N VAL A 303 -5.60 11.62 -0.49
CA VAL A 303 -5.90 10.22 -0.17
C VAL A 303 -6.75 10.13 1.08
N LEU A 304 -7.91 9.53 0.97
CA LEU A 304 -8.82 9.26 2.09
C LEU A 304 -8.63 7.82 2.57
N GLY A 305 -8.23 7.66 3.83
CA GLY A 305 -8.09 6.34 4.46
C GLY A 305 -9.46 5.82 4.93
N ILE A 306 -9.84 4.62 4.50
CA ILE A 306 -11.09 3.94 4.86
C ILE A 306 -10.76 2.57 5.46
N GLY A 307 -11.34 2.29 6.62
CA GLY A 307 -11.13 1.03 7.33
C GLY A 307 -10.11 1.09 8.45
N LEU A 308 -9.97 -0.02 9.15
CA LEU A 308 -9.11 -0.19 10.31
C LEU A 308 -7.64 0.12 10.00
N GLY A 309 -7.06 1.12 10.67
CA GLY A 309 -5.66 1.49 10.53
C GLY A 309 -5.29 2.09 9.18
N ALA A 310 -6.26 2.41 8.31
CA ALA A 310 -6.02 3.02 7.02
C ALA A 310 -5.28 4.35 7.16
N LEU A 311 -4.35 4.61 6.24
CA LEU A 311 -3.67 5.90 6.13
C LEU A 311 -4.37 6.77 5.10
N GLY A 312 -4.54 8.03 5.46
CA GLY A 312 -5.00 9.09 4.57
C GLY A 312 -3.99 10.24 4.52
N GLU A 313 -4.00 10.98 3.43
CA GLU A 313 -3.16 12.16 3.25
C GLU A 313 -3.94 13.27 2.58
N LEU A 314 -4.15 14.35 3.32
CA LEU A 314 -4.75 15.60 2.85
C LEU A 314 -3.67 16.69 2.80
N PRO A 315 -3.88 17.79 2.08
CA PRO A 315 -2.95 18.91 2.09
C PRO A 315 -2.60 19.36 3.52
N GLY A 316 -1.33 19.20 3.91
CA GLY A 316 -0.83 19.54 5.26
C GLY A 316 -1.14 18.56 6.38
N LEU A 317 -1.76 17.41 6.11
CA LEU A 317 -2.18 16.45 7.13
C LEU A 317 -2.01 15.02 6.66
N VAL A 318 -1.36 14.18 7.46
CA VAL A 318 -1.39 12.72 7.28
C VAL A 318 -2.14 12.11 8.47
N LEU A 319 -3.11 11.27 8.16
CA LEU A 319 -4.02 10.65 9.12
C LEU A 319 -3.82 9.14 9.20
N GLN A 320 -4.05 8.57 10.37
CA GLN A 320 -4.24 7.13 10.54
C GLN A 320 -5.53 6.86 11.30
N ASN A 321 -6.33 5.96 10.77
CA ASN A 321 -7.52 5.46 11.44
C ASN A 321 -7.16 4.60 12.66
N GLU A 322 -8.14 4.40 13.55
CA GLU A 322 -8.00 3.53 14.73
C GLU A 322 -7.49 2.14 14.33
N THR A 323 -6.56 1.62 15.11
CA THR A 323 -5.86 0.36 14.84
C THR A 323 -6.41 -0.84 15.63
N ARG A 324 -7.31 -0.58 16.60
CA ARG A 324 -8.00 -1.61 17.39
C ARG A 324 -9.40 -1.83 16.81
N LEU A 325 -9.68 -3.03 16.35
CA LEU A 325 -10.92 -3.38 15.65
C LEU A 325 -12.18 -3.01 16.45
N SER A 326 -12.24 -3.34 17.74
CA SER A 326 -13.40 -3.04 18.58
C SER A 326 -13.66 -1.53 18.76
N THR A 327 -12.59 -0.74 18.87
CA THR A 327 -12.70 0.72 18.99
C THR A 327 -13.11 1.34 17.66
N TRP A 328 -12.55 0.84 16.54
CA TRP A 328 -12.94 1.27 15.20
C TRP A 328 -14.43 1.03 14.94
N HIS A 329 -14.94 -0.17 15.25
CA HIS A 329 -16.37 -0.47 15.16
C HIS A 329 -17.22 0.52 15.97
N GLN A 330 -16.85 0.74 17.23
CA GLN A 330 -17.58 1.66 18.12
C GLN A 330 -17.61 3.10 17.58
N GLN A 331 -16.50 3.60 17.06
CA GLN A 331 -16.42 4.95 16.47
C GLN A 331 -17.32 5.08 15.25
N VAL A 332 -17.19 4.15 14.29
CA VAL A 332 -17.94 4.17 13.05
C VAL A 332 -19.45 4.03 13.31
N GLU A 333 -19.87 3.13 14.19
CA GLU A 333 -21.29 2.93 14.58
C GLU A 333 -21.86 4.17 15.30
N SER A 334 -21.03 4.94 16.01
CA SER A 334 -21.45 6.21 16.61
C SER A 334 -21.46 7.39 15.62
N GLY A 335 -21.12 7.16 14.35
CA GLY A 335 -21.13 8.18 13.29
C GLY A 335 -19.95 9.17 13.37
N VAL A 336 -18.88 8.83 14.10
CA VAL A 336 -17.65 9.60 14.22
C VAL A 336 -16.62 9.07 13.23
N LEU A 337 -15.77 9.96 12.68
CA LEU A 337 -14.62 9.51 11.88
C LEU A 337 -13.70 8.63 12.70
N SER A 338 -13.19 7.59 12.08
CA SER A 338 -12.30 6.63 12.72
C SER A 338 -10.85 7.11 12.84
N ALA A 339 -10.52 8.34 12.41
CA ALA A 339 -9.18 8.91 12.55
C ALA A 339 -8.76 8.97 14.03
N ALA A 340 -7.65 8.30 14.35
CA ALA A 340 -7.14 8.21 15.72
C ALA A 340 -5.89 9.05 15.94
N SER A 341 -5.05 9.15 14.92
CA SER A 341 -3.79 9.89 15.01
C SER A 341 -3.48 10.65 13.72
N ALA A 342 -2.72 11.72 13.84
CA ALA A 342 -2.30 12.55 12.72
C ALA A 342 -0.89 13.10 12.89
N VAL A 343 -0.27 13.40 11.76
CA VAL A 343 0.91 14.27 11.68
C VAL A 343 0.51 15.49 10.87
N ARG A 344 0.46 16.65 11.54
CA ARG A 344 0.25 17.94 10.89
C ARG A 344 1.58 18.48 10.39
N SER A 345 1.52 19.29 9.34
CA SER A 345 2.69 20.02 8.87
C SER A 345 2.48 21.50 9.14
N ASP A 346 3.34 22.08 9.96
CA ASP A 346 3.53 23.52 9.99
C ASP A 346 4.30 23.98 8.73
N GLU A 347 4.50 25.30 8.56
CA GLU A 347 5.18 25.85 7.38
C GLU A 347 6.62 25.31 7.21
N GLY A 348 7.35 25.13 8.32
CA GLY A 348 8.69 24.56 8.30
C GLY A 348 8.71 23.08 7.94
N GLU A 349 7.74 22.32 8.44
CA GLU A 349 7.58 20.90 8.13
C GLU A 349 7.08 20.66 6.70
N VAL A 350 6.28 21.57 6.14
CA VAL A 350 5.90 21.54 4.71
C VAL A 350 7.14 21.61 3.84
N LEU A 351 8.06 22.52 4.14
CA LEU A 351 9.33 22.63 3.42
C LEU A 351 10.17 21.36 3.56
N GLN A 352 10.31 20.84 4.78
CA GLN A 352 11.05 19.58 5.01
C GLN A 352 10.44 18.42 4.22
N ARG A 353 9.11 18.32 4.16
CA ARG A 353 8.41 17.29 3.35
C ARG A 353 8.66 17.49 1.87
N LYS A 354 8.63 18.71 1.35
CA LYS A 354 8.96 19.00 -0.05
C LYS A 354 10.41 18.56 -0.36
N VAL A 355 11.36 18.89 0.51
CA VAL A 355 12.75 18.44 0.40
C VAL A 355 12.85 16.92 0.39
N MET A 356 12.28 16.25 1.37
CA MET A 356 12.30 14.78 1.47
C MET A 356 11.67 14.11 0.26
N ARG A 357 10.51 14.59 -0.20
CA ARG A 357 9.84 14.05 -1.39
C ARG A 357 10.67 14.26 -2.66
N SER A 358 11.26 15.45 -2.83
CA SER A 358 12.16 15.71 -3.96
C SER A 358 13.34 14.74 -3.97
N LEU A 359 13.99 14.52 -2.81
CA LEU A 359 15.06 13.54 -2.68
C LEU A 359 14.58 12.11 -2.94
N MET A 360 13.42 11.75 -2.43
CA MET A 360 12.88 10.39 -2.61
C MET A 360 12.40 10.12 -4.04
N CYS A 361 11.89 11.12 -4.75
CA CYS A 361 11.39 10.97 -6.11
C CYS A 361 12.45 11.25 -7.18
N ARG A 362 13.35 12.20 -6.95
CA ARG A 362 14.26 12.74 -7.98
C ARG A 362 15.73 12.55 -7.63
N GLN A 363 16.06 12.12 -6.41
CA GLN A 363 17.42 12.01 -5.87
C GLN A 363 18.21 13.35 -5.95
N SER A 364 17.52 14.45 -6.19
CA SER A 364 18.10 15.80 -6.33
C SER A 364 17.13 16.86 -5.84
N ILE A 365 17.65 18.03 -5.49
CA ILE A 365 16.88 19.21 -5.11
C ILE A 365 17.39 20.40 -5.89
N THR A 366 16.50 21.18 -6.48
CA THR A 366 16.79 22.52 -6.99
C THR A 366 16.25 23.54 -5.99
N VAL A 367 17.05 24.59 -5.71
CA VAL A 367 16.66 25.64 -4.73
C VAL A 367 15.38 26.34 -5.18
N ASP A 368 15.21 26.55 -6.49
CA ASP A 368 14.03 27.20 -7.06
C ASP A 368 12.74 26.41 -6.79
N SER A 369 12.80 25.06 -6.79
CA SER A 369 11.64 24.20 -6.49
C SER A 369 11.17 24.29 -5.03
N LEU A 370 11.95 24.89 -4.14
CA LEU A 370 11.61 25.08 -2.73
C LEU A 370 10.96 26.44 -2.45
N THR A 371 11.09 27.39 -3.37
CA THR A 371 10.59 28.78 -3.23
C THR A 371 9.25 29.01 -3.93
N GLU A 372 8.82 28.10 -4.78
CA GLU A 372 7.47 28.12 -5.38
C GLU A 372 6.43 27.67 -4.34
N THR A 373 5.79 28.66 -3.71
CA THR A 373 4.66 28.51 -2.78
C THR A 373 3.34 28.71 -3.50
#